data_65985bb0ae3ed5f7b1a06db1e8b3e86b
#
_entry.id   65985bb0ae3ed5f7b1a06db1e8b3e86b
#
_cell.length_a   1.000
_cell.length_b   1.000
_cell.length_c   1.000
_cell.angle_alpha   90.00
_cell.angle_beta   90.00
_cell.angle_gamma   90.00
#
_symmetry.space_group_name_H-M   'P 1'
#
loop_
_entity.id
_entity.type
_entity.pdbx_description
1 polymer ?
#
loop_
_entity_poly.entity_id
_entity_poly.type
_entity_poly.pdbx_seq_one_letter_code
_entity_poly.pdbx_strand_id
1 'polypeptide(L)'
;MRGLLSPAVTQAEWIGIIAWIGMLLIHPALELDIYMLGLTVGLLAVCRLHAVTANFLLWRMLGVTYMVLLSVGFAYIVRLNEELRIYGLPLAVTLVVGSAILFISVQDYLANALLVWLILWPPMQADIYSGTEVYLLMFCASSVSIGFILSYSYLKNLRSVLLVESEFRALAETDYLTSILNRRAFMQSFEKLLGGSQGGYFIMLDIDSFKEKNDLYGHDVGDKILRAMAVCLKNAKGSHSFGRIGGEEFGVLLQGDDPDQACDFALGLLQVIRSSVAAPHNYTCSAGMARFSPGDELSAVLKMADKNLYGAKRNGKDCVHLDGALLQPIVA
;
A
#
# COMPACT_ATOMS: atom_id res chain seq x y z
N MET A 1 5.42 -1.25 -2.29
CA MET A 1 6.81 -1.62 -2.64
C MET A 1 7.85 -1.18 -1.62
N ARG A 2 8.01 0.13 -1.32
CA ARG A 2 9.03 0.61 -0.37
C ARG A 2 8.95 -0.07 1.00
N GLY A 3 7.80 -0.15 1.62
CA GLY A 3 7.63 -0.74 2.97
C GLY A 3 8.07 -2.21 3.06
N LEU A 4 7.99 -2.96 1.95
CA LEU A 4 8.44 -4.34 1.86
C LEU A 4 9.93 -4.46 1.60
N LEU A 5 10.53 -3.51 0.88
CA LEU A 5 11.95 -3.52 0.53
C LEU A 5 12.83 -2.91 1.62
N SER A 6 12.34 -1.91 2.34
CA SER A 6 13.12 -1.17 3.33
C SER A 6 13.85 -2.05 4.36
N PRO A 7 13.25 -3.11 4.93
CA PRO A 7 13.96 -3.98 5.87
C PRO A 7 15.14 -4.73 5.21
N ALA A 8 14.93 -5.29 4.02
CA ALA A 8 15.97 -6.04 3.30
C ALA A 8 17.12 -5.12 2.84
N VAL A 9 16.79 -3.92 2.37
CA VAL A 9 17.76 -2.90 1.98
C VAL A 9 18.60 -2.48 3.19
N THR A 10 17.98 -2.16 4.32
CA THR A 10 18.69 -1.79 5.54
C THR A 10 19.60 -2.91 6.03
N GLN A 11 19.17 -4.19 5.97
CA GLN A 11 20.02 -5.33 6.33
C GLN A 11 21.24 -5.44 5.41
N ALA A 12 21.05 -5.28 4.10
CA ALA A 12 22.14 -5.34 3.13
C ALA A 12 23.14 -4.18 3.32
N GLU A 13 22.68 -2.98 3.65
CA GLU A 13 23.53 -1.84 3.99
C GLU A 13 24.36 -2.11 5.25
N TRP A 14 23.74 -2.68 6.29
CA TRP A 14 24.48 -3.06 7.50
C TRP A 14 25.53 -4.13 7.22
N ILE A 15 25.25 -5.11 6.37
CA ILE A 15 26.25 -6.10 5.94
C ILE A 15 27.44 -5.40 5.26
N GLY A 16 27.18 -4.45 4.36
CA GLY A 16 28.23 -3.67 3.70
C GLY A 16 29.06 -2.84 4.69
N ILE A 17 28.43 -2.20 5.68
CA ILE A 17 29.13 -1.44 6.74
C ILE A 17 29.98 -2.38 7.60
N ILE A 18 29.44 -3.54 8.00
CA ILE A 18 30.20 -4.53 8.79
C ILE A 18 31.41 -5.03 7.99
N ALA A 19 31.24 -5.33 6.70
CA ALA A 19 32.37 -5.74 5.83
C ALA A 19 33.42 -4.62 5.72
N TRP A 20 33.00 -3.35 5.55
CA TRP A 20 33.86 -2.19 5.53
C TRP A 20 34.67 -2.05 6.83
N ILE A 21 33.99 -2.04 7.99
CA ILE A 21 34.63 -1.93 9.31
C ILE A 21 35.53 -3.15 9.57
N GLY A 22 35.09 -4.35 9.21
CA GLY A 22 35.89 -5.57 9.33
C GLY A 22 37.22 -5.47 8.57
N MET A 23 37.20 -4.94 7.35
CA MET A 23 38.41 -4.72 6.57
C MET A 23 39.36 -3.71 7.22
N LEU A 24 38.83 -2.62 7.78
CA LEU A 24 39.63 -1.62 8.50
C LEU A 24 40.29 -2.16 9.76
N LEU A 25 39.64 -3.11 10.47
CA LEU A 25 40.14 -3.64 11.75
C LEU A 25 41.08 -4.85 11.58
N ILE A 26 40.89 -5.65 10.56
CA ILE A 26 41.62 -6.93 10.38
C ILE A 26 42.96 -6.75 9.68
N HIS A 27 43.10 -5.73 8.82
CA HIS A 27 44.31 -5.57 8.03
C HIS A 27 45.37 -4.77 8.78
N PRO A 28 46.48 -5.40 9.24
CA PRO A 28 47.49 -4.78 10.12
C PRO A 28 48.29 -3.65 9.45
N ALA A 29 48.31 -3.58 8.11
CA ALA A 29 49.02 -2.54 7.36
C ALA A 29 48.15 -1.32 7.02
N LEU A 30 46.89 -1.28 7.45
CA LEU A 30 46.03 -0.13 7.25
C LEU A 30 46.11 0.83 8.46
N GLU A 31 46.83 1.91 8.28
CA GLU A 31 46.76 3.05 9.20
C GLU A 31 45.45 3.81 8.98
N LEU A 32 44.62 3.91 10.03
CA LEU A 32 43.37 4.65 9.98
C LEU A 32 43.62 6.13 9.75
N ASP A 33 43.18 6.65 8.63
CA ASP A 33 43.27 8.06 8.28
C ASP A 33 41.93 8.80 8.39
N ILE A 34 41.98 10.12 8.24
CA ILE A 34 40.80 11.00 8.33
C ILE A 34 39.77 10.70 7.23
N TYR A 35 40.19 10.22 6.06
CA TYR A 35 39.32 9.91 4.93
C TYR A 35 38.53 8.63 5.20
N MET A 36 39.17 7.59 5.76
CA MET A 36 38.51 6.35 6.18
C MET A 36 37.47 6.60 7.27
N LEU A 37 37.80 7.46 8.23
CA LEU A 37 36.87 7.87 9.28
C LEU A 37 35.68 8.63 8.68
N GLY A 38 35.95 9.59 7.79
CA GLY A 38 34.90 10.35 7.10
C GLY A 38 33.97 9.49 6.27
N LEU A 39 34.49 8.51 5.54
CA LEU A 39 33.69 7.54 4.77
C LEU A 39 32.83 6.68 5.69
N THR A 40 33.38 6.21 6.82
CA THR A 40 32.63 5.41 7.80
C THR A 40 31.45 6.22 8.37
N VAL A 41 31.67 7.46 8.77
CA VAL A 41 30.63 8.37 9.25
C VAL A 41 29.59 8.63 8.15
N GLY A 42 30.05 8.85 6.92
CA GLY A 42 29.18 9.05 5.75
C GLY A 42 28.27 7.84 5.48
N LEU A 43 28.82 6.62 5.50
CA LEU A 43 28.05 5.40 5.31
C LEU A 43 26.98 5.21 6.41
N LEU A 44 27.35 5.42 7.67
CA LEU A 44 26.42 5.34 8.80
C LEU A 44 25.31 6.42 8.70
N ALA A 45 25.66 7.64 8.31
CA ALA A 45 24.70 8.73 8.13
C ALA A 45 23.72 8.44 6.99
N VAL A 46 24.21 7.96 5.84
CA VAL A 46 23.37 7.60 4.69
C VAL A 46 22.45 6.42 5.04
N CYS A 47 22.96 5.37 5.67
CA CYS A 47 22.15 4.24 6.13
C CYS A 47 21.03 4.70 7.08
N ARG A 48 21.33 5.58 8.04
CA ARG A 48 20.33 6.14 8.95
C ARG A 48 19.28 6.98 8.23
N LEU A 49 19.70 7.87 7.33
CA LEU A 49 18.79 8.70 6.53
C LEU A 49 17.92 7.83 5.62
N HIS A 50 18.50 6.79 5.03
CA HIS A 50 17.79 5.85 4.15
C HIS A 50 16.66 5.12 4.92
N ALA A 51 16.94 4.69 6.15
CA ALA A 51 15.96 4.00 7.01
C ALA A 51 14.75 4.91 7.38
N VAL A 52 14.96 6.21 7.63
CA VAL A 52 13.92 7.11 8.14
C VAL A 52 13.23 7.96 7.06
N THR A 53 13.85 8.14 5.88
CA THR A 53 13.29 9.04 4.86
C THR A 53 11.95 8.55 4.31
N ALA A 54 10.96 9.46 4.22
CA ALA A 54 9.64 9.19 3.64
C ALA A 54 9.57 9.50 2.15
N ASN A 55 10.42 10.39 1.66
CA ASN A 55 10.44 10.82 0.27
C ASN A 55 11.01 9.72 -0.63
N PHE A 56 10.22 9.27 -1.62
CA PHE A 56 10.58 8.17 -2.51
C PHE A 56 11.79 8.48 -3.40
N LEU A 57 11.89 9.70 -3.93
CA LEU A 57 13.01 10.09 -4.78
C LEU A 57 14.31 10.16 -3.96
N LEU A 58 14.25 10.77 -2.79
CA LEU A 58 15.40 10.84 -1.87
C LEU A 58 15.84 9.43 -1.45
N TRP A 59 14.89 8.54 -1.17
CA TRP A 59 15.18 7.14 -0.83
C TRP A 59 15.98 6.43 -1.94
N ARG A 60 15.58 6.59 -3.22
CA ARG A 60 16.34 6.04 -4.37
C ARG A 60 17.74 6.62 -4.48
N MET A 61 17.88 7.94 -4.29
CA MET A 61 19.19 8.62 -4.35
C MET A 61 20.11 8.17 -3.23
N LEU A 62 19.60 7.96 -2.02
CA LEU A 62 20.38 7.50 -0.87
C LEU A 62 20.95 6.09 -1.10
N GLY A 63 20.20 5.18 -1.73
CA GLY A 63 20.71 3.85 -2.10
C GLY A 63 21.91 3.93 -3.06
N VAL A 64 21.83 4.78 -4.08
CA VAL A 64 22.98 5.02 -5.00
C VAL A 64 24.14 5.68 -4.25
N THR A 65 23.87 6.69 -3.43
CA THR A 65 24.90 7.38 -2.63
C THR A 65 25.62 6.41 -1.70
N TYR A 66 24.90 5.51 -1.04
CA TYR A 66 25.48 4.46 -0.20
C TYR A 66 26.48 3.60 -0.99
N MET A 67 26.07 3.10 -2.16
CA MET A 67 26.92 2.24 -3.01
C MET A 67 28.14 2.99 -3.54
N VAL A 68 27.98 4.27 -3.89
CA VAL A 68 29.11 5.11 -4.32
C VAL A 68 30.12 5.30 -3.19
N LEU A 69 29.67 5.65 -1.98
CA LEU A 69 30.54 5.83 -0.82
C LEU A 69 31.29 4.53 -0.48
N LEU A 70 30.58 3.42 -0.49
CA LEU A 70 31.18 2.11 -0.22
C LEU A 70 32.23 1.75 -1.29
N SER A 71 31.93 1.97 -2.57
CA SER A 71 32.86 1.72 -3.68
C SER A 71 34.09 2.63 -3.65
N VAL A 72 33.91 3.92 -3.32
CA VAL A 72 35.02 4.88 -3.16
C VAL A 72 35.91 4.47 -1.99
N GLY A 73 35.31 4.03 -0.87
CA GLY A 73 36.06 3.54 0.27
C GLY A 73 36.95 2.36 -0.08
N PHE A 74 36.39 1.36 -0.72
CA PHE A 74 37.18 0.19 -1.15
C PHE A 74 38.21 0.53 -2.23
N ALA A 75 37.88 1.40 -3.19
CA ALA A 75 38.85 1.87 -4.19
C ALA A 75 40.04 2.61 -3.55
N TYR A 76 39.76 3.38 -2.51
CA TYR A 76 40.79 4.10 -1.76
C TYR A 76 41.75 3.14 -1.06
N ILE A 77 41.23 2.12 -0.35
CA ILE A 77 42.06 1.10 0.33
C ILE A 77 42.89 0.28 -0.66
N VAL A 78 42.27 -0.19 -1.76
CA VAL A 78 42.94 -0.95 -2.81
C VAL A 78 44.06 -0.15 -3.46
N ARG A 79 43.91 1.18 -3.58
CA ARG A 79 44.94 2.08 -4.13
C ARG A 79 46.14 2.29 -3.19
N LEU A 80 45.87 2.38 -1.88
CA LEU A 80 46.93 2.63 -0.88
C LEU A 80 47.78 1.43 -0.61
N ASN A 81 47.25 0.21 -0.78
CA ASN A 81 47.95 -1.02 -0.40
C ASN A 81 48.08 -1.97 -1.59
N GLU A 82 49.32 -2.23 -2.01
CA GLU A 82 49.59 -3.10 -3.17
C GLU A 82 49.15 -4.54 -2.95
N GLU A 83 49.26 -5.08 -1.74
CA GLU A 83 48.83 -6.43 -1.40
C GLU A 83 47.30 -6.62 -1.55
N LEU A 84 46.52 -5.54 -1.33
CA LEU A 84 45.07 -5.58 -1.44
C LEU A 84 44.54 -5.40 -2.86
N ARG A 85 45.39 -5.06 -3.84
CA ARG A 85 44.97 -4.86 -5.24
C ARG A 85 44.40 -6.14 -5.86
N ILE A 86 44.89 -7.30 -5.46
CA ILE A 86 44.37 -8.59 -5.94
C ILE A 86 42.89 -8.81 -5.59
N TYR A 87 42.39 -8.20 -4.52
CA TYR A 87 41.01 -8.29 -4.09
C TYR A 87 40.05 -7.31 -4.81
N GLY A 88 40.60 -6.41 -5.63
CA GLY A 88 39.78 -5.40 -6.34
C GLY A 88 38.72 -6.03 -7.24
N LEU A 89 39.08 -7.07 -8.01
CA LEU A 89 38.15 -7.75 -8.90
C LEU A 89 37.04 -8.52 -8.15
N PRO A 90 37.34 -9.41 -7.20
CA PRO A 90 36.33 -10.07 -6.38
C PRO A 90 35.39 -9.07 -5.70
N LEU A 91 35.91 -7.96 -5.21
CA LEU A 91 35.18 -6.92 -4.54
C LEU A 91 34.20 -6.21 -5.50
N ALA A 92 34.66 -5.81 -6.69
CA ALA A 92 33.83 -5.18 -7.69
C ALA A 92 32.65 -6.09 -8.09
N VAL A 93 32.93 -7.37 -8.38
CA VAL A 93 31.90 -8.37 -8.70
C VAL A 93 30.91 -8.52 -7.56
N THR A 94 31.39 -8.63 -6.31
CA THR A 94 30.52 -8.78 -5.12
C THR A 94 29.61 -7.57 -4.92
N LEU A 95 30.14 -6.36 -5.07
CA LEU A 95 29.34 -5.12 -4.93
C LEU A 95 28.30 -5.01 -6.03
N VAL A 96 28.65 -5.31 -7.29
CA VAL A 96 27.70 -5.24 -8.41
C VAL A 96 26.61 -6.29 -8.26
N VAL A 97 26.94 -7.56 -8.01
CA VAL A 97 25.95 -8.63 -7.85
C VAL A 97 25.11 -8.42 -6.59
N GLY A 98 25.75 -8.08 -5.46
CA GLY A 98 25.06 -7.84 -4.18
C GLY A 98 24.10 -6.65 -4.22
N SER A 99 24.39 -5.63 -5.05
CA SER A 99 23.50 -4.48 -5.20
C SER A 99 22.21 -4.79 -5.98
N ALA A 100 22.08 -5.95 -6.62
CA ALA A 100 20.93 -6.30 -7.45
C ALA A 100 19.59 -6.26 -6.71
N ILE A 101 19.60 -6.48 -5.40
CA ILE A 101 18.39 -6.45 -4.54
C ILE A 101 18.12 -5.10 -3.87
N LEU A 102 19.06 -4.15 -3.97
CA LEU A 102 18.94 -2.84 -3.29
C LEU A 102 18.06 -1.84 -4.02
N PHE A 103 17.79 -2.07 -5.31
CA PHE A 103 17.11 -1.10 -6.16
C PHE A 103 15.70 -1.53 -6.56
N ILE A 104 14.79 -0.54 -6.64
CA ILE A 104 13.39 -0.73 -7.02
C ILE A 104 13.22 -0.80 -8.55
N SER A 105 14.23 -0.41 -9.32
CA SER A 105 14.21 -0.49 -10.78
C SER A 105 15.49 -1.09 -11.32
N VAL A 106 15.36 -1.82 -12.42
CA VAL A 106 16.49 -2.36 -13.15
C VAL A 106 17.40 -1.25 -13.69
N GLN A 107 16.84 -0.10 -14.03
CA GLN A 107 17.59 1.08 -14.50
C GLN A 107 18.51 1.64 -13.40
N ASP A 108 18.02 1.73 -12.16
CA ASP A 108 18.84 2.16 -11.02
C ASP A 108 19.97 1.17 -10.73
N TYR A 109 19.65 -0.13 -10.83
CA TYR A 109 20.69 -1.18 -10.72
C TYR A 109 21.78 -1.01 -11.79
N LEU A 110 21.41 -0.86 -13.06
CA LEU A 110 22.37 -0.72 -14.16
C LEU A 110 23.22 0.55 -14.02
N ALA A 111 22.60 1.69 -13.65
CA ALA A 111 23.32 2.93 -13.39
C ALA A 111 24.32 2.74 -12.22
N ASN A 112 23.91 2.08 -11.15
CA ASN A 112 24.77 1.79 -10.01
C ASN A 112 25.91 0.83 -10.41
N ALA A 113 25.62 -0.25 -11.13
CA ALA A 113 26.65 -1.20 -11.59
C ALA A 113 27.72 -0.51 -12.44
N LEU A 114 27.31 0.39 -13.33
CA LEU A 114 28.22 1.23 -14.10
C LEU A 114 29.09 2.11 -13.19
N LEU A 115 28.50 2.78 -12.20
CA LEU A 115 29.25 3.62 -11.26
C LEU A 115 30.26 2.81 -10.43
N VAL A 116 29.87 1.65 -9.92
CA VAL A 116 30.78 0.76 -9.17
C VAL A 116 31.98 0.37 -10.03
N TRP A 117 31.75 -0.05 -11.29
CA TRP A 117 32.83 -0.39 -12.20
C TRP A 117 33.70 0.83 -12.57
N LEU A 118 33.14 1.99 -12.81
CA LEU A 118 33.89 3.23 -13.07
C LEU A 118 34.80 3.64 -11.91
N ILE A 119 34.34 3.42 -10.66
CA ILE A 119 35.11 3.77 -9.46
C ILE A 119 36.23 2.76 -9.21
N LEU A 120 35.97 1.45 -9.36
CA LEU A 120 36.91 0.38 -9.03
C LEU A 120 37.86 0.01 -10.17
N TRP A 121 37.53 0.36 -11.43
CA TRP A 121 38.35 0.03 -12.59
C TRP A 121 39.76 0.66 -12.55
N PRO A 122 39.95 1.96 -12.27
CA PRO A 122 41.28 2.56 -12.31
C PRO A 122 42.28 1.95 -11.32
N PRO A 123 41.90 1.64 -10.04
CA PRO A 123 42.85 0.95 -9.14
C PRO A 123 43.25 -0.46 -9.58
N MET A 124 42.39 -1.12 -10.38
CA MET A 124 42.66 -2.49 -10.88
C MET A 124 43.53 -2.54 -12.11
N GLN A 125 43.68 -1.45 -12.85
CA GLN A 125 44.57 -1.39 -14.04
C GLN A 125 46.07 -1.35 -13.70
N ALA A 126 46.44 -1.27 -12.44
CA ALA A 126 47.81 -1.37 -12.03
C ALA A 126 48.34 -2.80 -12.27
N ASP A 127 49.65 -2.95 -12.43
CA ASP A 127 50.49 -4.06 -12.92
C ASP A 127 50.02 -5.51 -12.75
N ILE A 128 49.17 -5.79 -11.75
CA ILE A 128 48.70 -7.16 -11.44
C ILE A 128 47.83 -7.77 -12.55
N TYR A 129 47.05 -6.93 -13.24
CA TYR A 129 46.13 -7.37 -14.28
C TYR A 129 46.60 -7.02 -15.70
N SER A 130 47.83 -6.52 -15.84
CA SER A 130 48.38 -6.17 -17.14
C SER A 130 48.46 -7.43 -18.03
N GLY A 131 47.98 -7.34 -19.27
CA GLY A 131 47.87 -8.47 -20.20
C GLY A 131 46.68 -9.38 -19.97
N THR A 132 45.83 -9.09 -18.98
CA THR A 132 44.59 -9.84 -18.66
C THR A 132 43.30 -9.03 -18.78
N GLU A 133 43.34 -7.90 -19.47
CA GLU A 133 42.23 -6.96 -19.59
C GLU A 133 40.96 -7.58 -20.17
N VAL A 134 41.12 -8.57 -21.07
CA VAL A 134 39.97 -9.30 -21.63
C VAL A 134 39.21 -10.07 -20.56
N TYR A 135 39.91 -10.68 -19.60
CA TYR A 135 39.26 -11.37 -18.47
C TYR A 135 38.55 -10.39 -17.54
N LEU A 136 39.12 -9.21 -17.28
CA LEU A 136 38.46 -8.15 -16.52
C LEU A 136 37.14 -7.73 -17.19
N LEU A 137 37.12 -7.52 -18.51
CA LEU A 137 35.92 -7.22 -19.26
C LEU A 137 34.89 -8.35 -19.18
N MET A 138 35.33 -9.62 -19.26
CA MET A 138 34.45 -10.77 -19.10
C MET A 138 33.79 -10.80 -17.70
N PHE A 139 34.58 -10.56 -16.63
CA PHE A 139 34.06 -10.50 -15.28
C PHE A 139 33.09 -9.28 -15.09
N CYS A 140 33.44 -8.14 -15.68
CA CYS A 140 32.55 -6.99 -15.71
C CYS A 140 31.20 -7.36 -16.38
N ALA A 141 31.21 -7.85 -17.59
CA ALA A 141 30.03 -8.22 -18.34
C ALA A 141 29.21 -9.31 -17.63
N SER A 142 29.87 -10.33 -17.08
CA SER A 142 29.20 -11.42 -16.37
C SER A 142 28.55 -10.94 -15.07
N SER A 143 29.22 -10.11 -14.27
CA SER A 143 28.66 -9.58 -13.01
C SER A 143 27.46 -8.70 -13.25
N VAL A 144 27.51 -7.82 -14.26
CA VAL A 144 26.38 -6.97 -14.65
C VAL A 144 25.21 -7.82 -15.16
N SER A 145 25.50 -8.85 -16.00
CA SER A 145 24.47 -9.74 -16.53
C SER A 145 23.80 -10.58 -15.46
N ILE A 146 24.58 -11.17 -14.55
CA ILE A 146 24.03 -11.93 -13.42
C ILE A 146 23.18 -11.04 -12.52
N GLY A 147 23.68 -9.88 -12.13
CA GLY A 147 22.95 -8.95 -11.29
C GLY A 147 21.71 -8.39 -11.99
N PHE A 148 21.74 -8.17 -13.31
CA PHE A 148 20.55 -7.81 -14.11
C PHE A 148 19.47 -8.89 -14.01
N ILE A 149 19.84 -10.16 -14.23
CA ILE A 149 18.91 -11.29 -14.15
C ILE A 149 18.33 -11.39 -12.74
N LEU A 150 19.17 -11.26 -11.71
CA LEU A 150 18.74 -11.30 -10.31
C LEU A 150 17.78 -10.15 -9.98
N SER A 151 18.15 -8.92 -10.34
CA SER A 151 17.32 -7.72 -10.11
C SER A 151 15.98 -7.82 -10.84
N TYR A 152 16.00 -8.22 -12.12
CA TYR A 152 14.78 -8.40 -12.91
C TYR A 152 13.87 -9.49 -12.32
N SER A 153 14.43 -10.66 -12.00
CA SER A 153 13.67 -11.78 -11.42
C SER A 153 13.10 -11.41 -10.05
N TYR A 154 13.89 -10.77 -9.21
CA TYR A 154 13.45 -10.30 -7.89
C TYR A 154 12.28 -9.32 -7.99
N LEU A 155 12.41 -8.29 -8.84
CA LEU A 155 11.36 -7.29 -9.03
C LEU A 155 10.10 -7.87 -9.67
N LYS A 156 10.25 -8.81 -10.60
CA LYS A 156 9.12 -9.53 -11.21
C LYS A 156 8.37 -10.33 -10.16
N ASN A 157 9.07 -11.11 -9.33
CA ASN A 157 8.47 -11.92 -8.27
C ASN A 157 7.78 -11.03 -7.22
N LEU A 158 8.43 -9.93 -6.81
CA LEU A 158 7.84 -8.99 -5.86
C LEU A 158 6.54 -8.38 -6.39
N ARG A 159 6.50 -8.00 -7.67
CA ARG A 159 5.27 -7.49 -8.30
C ARG A 159 4.17 -8.54 -8.34
N SER A 160 4.50 -9.79 -8.68
CA SER A 160 3.49 -10.87 -8.71
C SER A 160 2.91 -11.14 -7.32
N VAL A 161 3.72 -11.16 -6.27
CA VAL A 161 3.25 -11.32 -4.89
C VAL A 161 2.31 -10.19 -4.48
N LEU A 162 2.64 -8.94 -4.81
CA LEU A 162 1.80 -7.78 -4.51
C LEU A 162 0.46 -7.82 -5.26
N LEU A 163 0.46 -8.26 -6.52
CA LEU A 163 -0.77 -8.41 -7.29
C LEU A 163 -1.67 -9.49 -6.69
N VAL A 164 -1.10 -10.65 -6.39
CA VAL A 164 -1.82 -11.75 -5.74
C VAL A 164 -2.38 -11.32 -4.38
N GLU A 165 -1.59 -10.62 -3.56
CA GLU A 165 -2.06 -10.09 -2.27
C GLU A 165 -3.23 -9.10 -2.46
N SER A 166 -3.14 -8.21 -3.46
CA SER A 166 -4.22 -7.25 -3.75
C SER A 166 -5.51 -7.94 -4.22
N GLU A 167 -5.39 -8.99 -5.04
CA GLU A 167 -6.53 -9.79 -5.48
C GLU A 167 -7.17 -10.56 -4.31
N PHE A 168 -6.36 -11.22 -3.47
CA PHE A 168 -6.88 -11.88 -2.27
C PHE A 168 -7.58 -10.91 -1.32
N ARG A 169 -7.01 -9.71 -1.16
CA ARG A 169 -7.63 -8.67 -0.33
C ARG A 169 -8.96 -8.22 -0.93
N ALA A 170 -9.02 -7.96 -2.23
CA ALA A 170 -10.26 -7.60 -2.90
C ALA A 170 -11.34 -8.69 -2.75
N LEU A 171 -11.00 -9.96 -2.96
CA LEU A 171 -11.90 -11.10 -2.75
C LEU A 171 -12.36 -11.25 -1.29
N ALA A 172 -11.49 -10.91 -0.33
CA ALA A 172 -11.81 -11.00 1.09
C ALA A 172 -12.64 -9.81 1.62
N GLU A 173 -12.60 -8.65 0.94
CA GLU A 173 -13.23 -7.40 1.40
C GLU A 173 -14.50 -7.03 0.63
N THR A 174 -14.74 -7.60 -0.55
CA THR A 174 -15.93 -7.27 -1.35
C THR A 174 -16.99 -8.39 -1.32
N ASP A 175 -18.25 -7.99 -1.47
CA ASP A 175 -19.36 -8.90 -1.72
C ASP A 175 -19.34 -9.31 -3.19
N TYR A 176 -19.40 -10.63 -3.45
CA TYR A 176 -19.22 -11.21 -4.78
C TYR A 176 -20.33 -10.79 -5.78
N LEU A 177 -21.56 -10.52 -5.28
CA LEU A 177 -22.69 -10.18 -6.13
C LEU A 177 -22.71 -8.70 -6.51
N THR A 178 -22.39 -7.83 -5.55
CA THR A 178 -22.57 -6.38 -5.65
C THR A 178 -21.27 -5.62 -5.86
N SER A 179 -20.12 -6.24 -5.61
CA SER A 179 -18.77 -5.63 -5.72
C SER A 179 -18.62 -4.32 -4.92
N ILE A 180 -19.30 -4.21 -3.78
CA ILE A 180 -19.08 -3.23 -2.73
C ILE A 180 -18.50 -3.94 -1.50
N LEU A 181 -18.16 -3.21 -0.43
CA LEU A 181 -17.63 -3.85 0.76
C LEU A 181 -18.60 -4.90 1.29
N ASN A 182 -18.06 -6.07 1.66
CA ASN A 182 -18.82 -7.08 2.39
C ASN A 182 -18.96 -6.66 3.87
N ARG A 183 -19.81 -7.36 4.63
CA ARG A 183 -20.07 -7.08 6.04
C ARG A 183 -18.80 -6.91 6.86
N ARG A 184 -17.84 -7.82 6.70
CA ARG A 184 -16.60 -7.80 7.48
C ARG A 184 -15.79 -6.54 7.21
N ALA A 185 -15.54 -6.21 5.95
CA ALA A 185 -14.74 -5.06 5.57
C ALA A 185 -15.44 -3.74 5.92
N PHE A 186 -16.77 -3.69 5.76
CA PHE A 186 -17.57 -2.53 6.16
C PHE A 186 -17.49 -2.28 7.68
N MET A 187 -17.67 -3.32 8.52
CA MET A 187 -17.56 -3.18 9.97
C MET A 187 -16.15 -2.76 10.40
N GLN A 188 -15.09 -3.28 9.78
CA GLN A 188 -13.73 -2.83 10.04
C GLN A 188 -13.52 -1.34 9.66
N SER A 189 -14.14 -0.88 8.57
CA SER A 189 -14.12 0.55 8.20
C SER A 189 -14.83 1.40 9.25
N PHE A 190 -15.95 0.92 9.78
CA PHE A 190 -16.69 1.60 10.82
C PHE A 190 -15.93 1.69 12.15
N GLU A 191 -15.34 0.59 12.60
CA GLU A 191 -14.50 0.57 13.82
C GLU A 191 -13.32 1.55 13.73
N LYS A 192 -12.68 1.64 12.55
CA LYS A 192 -11.62 2.63 12.31
C LYS A 192 -12.14 4.07 12.43
N LEU A 193 -13.34 4.33 11.95
CA LEU A 193 -13.96 5.65 12.03
C LEU A 193 -14.33 6.02 13.46
N LEU A 194 -14.87 5.06 14.25
CA LEU A 194 -15.16 5.23 15.68
C LEU A 194 -13.89 5.48 16.51
N GLY A 195 -12.75 4.88 16.11
CA GLY A 195 -11.45 5.15 16.72
C GLY A 195 -10.77 6.44 16.27
N GLY A 196 -11.39 7.17 15.33
CA GLY A 196 -10.89 8.44 14.80
C GLY A 196 -11.19 9.64 15.72
N SER A 197 -11.06 10.84 15.17
CA SER A 197 -11.30 12.11 15.89
C SER A 197 -12.59 12.82 15.49
N GLN A 198 -13.33 12.31 14.51
CA GLN A 198 -14.55 12.93 13.98
C GLN A 198 -15.73 11.97 14.11
N GLY A 199 -16.87 12.51 14.50
CA GLY A 199 -18.15 11.81 14.50
C GLY A 199 -18.78 11.73 13.11
N GLY A 200 -20.00 11.19 13.06
CA GLY A 200 -20.74 11.07 11.82
C GLY A 200 -22.08 10.36 11.99
N TYR A 201 -22.56 9.82 10.86
CA TYR A 201 -23.82 9.10 10.82
C TYR A 201 -23.65 7.74 10.15
N PHE A 202 -24.26 6.73 10.76
CA PHE A 202 -24.43 5.43 10.15
C PHE A 202 -25.87 5.31 9.65
N ILE A 203 -26.03 4.89 8.40
CA ILE A 203 -27.32 4.63 7.75
C ILE A 203 -27.40 3.14 7.46
N MET A 204 -28.36 2.47 8.07
CA MET A 204 -28.73 1.10 7.77
C MET A 204 -29.92 1.12 6.79
N LEU A 205 -29.75 0.48 5.65
CA LEU A 205 -30.72 0.43 4.56
C LEU A 205 -31.18 -1.01 4.35
N ASP A 206 -32.45 -1.19 4.05
CA ASP A 206 -33.05 -2.51 3.75
C ASP A 206 -34.05 -2.39 2.60
N ILE A 207 -33.97 -3.28 1.62
CA ILE A 207 -34.82 -3.26 0.44
C ILE A 207 -36.22 -3.73 0.81
N ASP A 208 -37.20 -2.86 0.61
CA ASP A 208 -38.58 -3.12 0.98
C ASP A 208 -39.19 -4.30 0.19
N SER A 209 -39.81 -5.24 0.93
CA SER A 209 -40.50 -6.40 0.36
C SER A 209 -39.61 -7.24 -0.58
N PHE A 210 -38.31 -7.34 -0.29
CA PHE A 210 -37.35 -8.04 -1.16
C PHE A 210 -37.69 -9.52 -1.33
N LYS A 211 -38.11 -10.19 -0.25
CA LYS A 211 -38.54 -11.57 -0.32
C LYS A 211 -39.75 -11.78 -1.25
N GLU A 212 -40.77 -10.90 -1.14
CA GLU A 212 -41.96 -10.97 -2.00
C GLU A 212 -41.59 -10.80 -3.48
N LYS A 213 -40.60 -9.94 -3.79
CA LYS A 213 -40.07 -9.76 -5.14
C LYS A 213 -39.35 -10.99 -5.65
N ASN A 214 -38.52 -11.63 -4.81
CA ASN A 214 -37.88 -12.90 -5.15
C ASN A 214 -38.92 -14.02 -5.40
N ASP A 215 -39.92 -14.10 -4.56
CA ASP A 215 -40.99 -15.13 -4.70
C ASP A 215 -41.82 -14.91 -5.96
N LEU A 216 -42.02 -13.64 -6.38
CA LEU A 216 -42.82 -13.30 -7.55
C LEU A 216 -42.05 -13.37 -8.88
N TYR A 217 -40.79 -12.88 -8.89
CA TYR A 217 -40.01 -12.66 -10.13
C TYR A 217 -38.78 -13.57 -10.24
N GLY A 218 -38.48 -14.34 -9.20
CA GLY A 218 -37.33 -15.22 -9.13
C GLY A 218 -36.04 -14.51 -8.62
N HIS A 219 -35.11 -15.32 -8.17
CA HIS A 219 -33.84 -14.85 -7.58
C HIS A 219 -32.96 -14.03 -8.54
N ASP A 220 -33.03 -14.29 -9.85
CA ASP A 220 -32.29 -13.52 -10.85
C ASP A 220 -32.70 -12.05 -10.89
N VAL A 221 -33.98 -11.74 -10.63
CA VAL A 221 -34.49 -10.37 -10.52
C VAL A 221 -34.03 -9.77 -9.20
N GLY A 222 -34.08 -10.52 -8.10
CA GLY A 222 -33.53 -10.07 -6.82
C GLY A 222 -32.05 -9.71 -6.91
N ASP A 223 -31.26 -10.52 -7.58
CA ASP A 223 -29.85 -10.25 -7.84
C ASP A 223 -29.61 -8.94 -8.63
N LYS A 224 -30.47 -8.67 -9.64
CA LYS A 224 -30.41 -7.41 -10.38
C LYS A 224 -30.75 -6.21 -9.49
N ILE A 225 -31.73 -6.34 -8.61
CA ILE A 225 -32.10 -5.29 -7.62
C ILE A 225 -30.92 -5.03 -6.67
N LEU A 226 -30.29 -6.07 -6.14
CA LEU A 226 -29.11 -5.94 -5.26
C LEU A 226 -27.94 -5.23 -5.96
N ARG A 227 -27.70 -5.57 -7.24
CA ARG A 227 -26.66 -4.88 -8.04
C ARG A 227 -27.02 -3.42 -8.31
N ALA A 228 -28.30 -3.13 -8.60
CA ALA A 228 -28.77 -1.75 -8.80
C ALA A 228 -28.61 -0.91 -7.53
N MET A 229 -28.96 -1.47 -6.36
CA MET A 229 -28.72 -0.83 -5.06
C MET A 229 -27.24 -0.47 -4.86
N ALA A 230 -26.35 -1.42 -5.13
CA ALA A 230 -24.91 -1.18 -5.03
C ALA A 230 -24.40 -0.07 -5.98
N VAL A 231 -24.98 0.02 -7.19
CA VAL A 231 -24.66 1.10 -8.15
C VAL A 231 -25.13 2.45 -7.59
N CYS A 232 -26.31 2.52 -6.98
CA CYS A 232 -26.79 3.75 -6.32
C CYS A 232 -25.81 4.20 -5.24
N LEU A 233 -25.35 3.28 -4.38
CA LEU A 233 -24.40 3.58 -3.32
C LEU A 233 -23.04 4.04 -3.87
N LYS A 234 -22.53 3.39 -4.91
CA LYS A 234 -21.26 3.80 -5.59
C LYS A 234 -21.33 5.22 -6.16
N ASN A 235 -22.48 5.63 -6.64
CA ASN A 235 -22.68 6.95 -7.26
C ASN A 235 -23.07 8.04 -6.24
N ALA A 236 -23.41 7.67 -5.01
CA ALA A 236 -23.76 8.59 -3.94
C ALA A 236 -22.51 9.34 -3.44
N LYS A 237 -22.35 10.59 -3.87
CA LYS A 237 -21.22 11.45 -3.45
C LYS A 237 -21.40 11.90 -2.00
N GLY A 238 -20.32 11.88 -1.23
CA GLY A 238 -20.33 12.36 0.18
C GLY A 238 -20.33 11.22 1.20
N SER A 239 -20.52 9.96 0.81
CA SER A 239 -20.31 8.82 1.71
C SER A 239 -18.83 8.58 1.98
N HIS A 240 -18.49 8.29 3.25
CA HIS A 240 -17.15 7.84 3.63
C HIS A 240 -16.90 6.37 3.21
N SER A 241 -17.90 5.52 3.43
CA SER A 241 -17.84 4.10 3.14
C SER A 241 -19.25 3.53 2.99
N PHE A 242 -19.39 2.46 2.19
CA PHE A 242 -20.64 1.74 2.02
C PHE A 242 -20.37 0.24 1.79
N GLY A 243 -21.32 -0.61 2.20
CA GLY A 243 -21.19 -2.06 2.08
C GLY A 243 -22.50 -2.81 2.21
N ARG A 244 -22.49 -4.07 1.79
CA ARG A 244 -23.59 -5.02 2.01
C ARG A 244 -23.39 -5.73 3.33
N ILE A 245 -24.29 -5.54 4.28
CA ILE A 245 -24.15 -6.02 5.66
C ILE A 245 -25.04 -7.24 5.96
N GLY A 246 -25.99 -7.53 5.07
CA GLY A 246 -26.90 -8.68 5.18
C GLY A 246 -27.36 -9.16 3.81
N GLY A 247 -28.40 -9.96 3.78
CA GLY A 247 -28.99 -10.47 2.52
C GLY A 247 -29.50 -9.36 1.63
N GLU A 248 -30.34 -8.50 2.17
CA GLU A 248 -30.96 -7.34 1.52
C GLU A 248 -30.63 -6.02 2.23
N GLU A 249 -29.68 -6.08 3.19
CA GLU A 249 -29.29 -4.97 4.05
C GLU A 249 -27.96 -4.35 3.60
N PHE A 250 -27.91 -3.04 3.60
CA PHE A 250 -26.74 -2.25 3.23
C PHE A 250 -26.42 -1.23 4.31
N GLY A 251 -25.15 -0.87 4.43
CA GLY A 251 -24.69 0.16 5.35
C GLY A 251 -24.01 1.29 4.60
N VAL A 252 -24.18 2.52 5.08
CA VAL A 252 -23.47 3.71 4.62
C VAL A 252 -22.94 4.46 5.82
N LEU A 253 -21.69 4.91 5.74
CA LEU A 253 -21.06 5.78 6.73
C LEU A 253 -20.88 7.17 6.15
N LEU A 254 -21.35 8.16 6.87
CA LEU A 254 -21.09 9.57 6.62
C LEU A 254 -20.18 10.11 7.71
N GLN A 255 -19.22 10.93 7.31
CA GLN A 255 -18.31 11.61 8.24
C GLN A 255 -18.72 13.08 8.33
N GLY A 256 -18.83 13.61 9.54
CA GLY A 256 -19.27 14.97 9.83
C GLY A 256 -20.44 15.02 10.79
N ASP A 257 -20.54 16.12 11.55
CA ASP A 257 -21.51 16.28 12.63
C ASP A 257 -22.78 17.08 12.23
N ASP A 258 -22.88 17.44 10.95
CA ASP A 258 -24.01 18.20 10.42
C ASP A 258 -25.23 17.29 10.18
N PRO A 259 -26.32 17.43 11.00
CA PRO A 259 -27.50 16.59 10.86
C PRO A 259 -28.29 16.89 9.58
N ASP A 260 -28.32 18.13 9.13
CA ASP A 260 -29.12 18.53 7.97
C ASP A 260 -28.49 17.93 6.70
N GLN A 261 -27.17 18.00 6.59
CA GLN A 261 -26.42 17.37 5.49
C GLN A 261 -26.59 15.84 5.45
N ALA A 262 -26.60 15.20 6.63
CA ALA A 262 -26.79 13.76 6.72
C ALA A 262 -28.23 13.35 6.34
N CYS A 263 -29.25 14.14 6.76
CA CYS A 263 -30.62 13.93 6.39
C CYS A 263 -30.88 14.14 4.89
N ASP A 264 -30.34 15.20 4.31
CA ASP A 264 -30.44 15.48 2.87
C ASP A 264 -29.79 14.37 2.04
N PHE A 265 -28.62 13.88 2.47
CA PHE A 265 -27.97 12.74 1.84
C PHE A 265 -28.87 11.50 1.85
N ALA A 266 -29.43 11.15 3.01
CA ALA A 266 -30.27 9.95 3.15
C ALA A 266 -31.54 10.04 2.31
N LEU A 267 -32.24 11.17 2.33
CA LEU A 267 -33.46 11.43 1.54
C LEU A 267 -33.15 11.41 0.03
N GLY A 268 -32.06 12.06 -0.38
CA GLY A 268 -31.60 12.07 -1.78
C GLY A 268 -31.24 10.67 -2.27
N LEU A 269 -30.58 9.86 -1.41
CA LEU A 269 -30.24 8.47 -1.73
C LEU A 269 -31.50 7.63 -1.97
N LEU A 270 -32.52 7.71 -1.11
CA LEU A 270 -33.78 7.00 -1.32
C LEU A 270 -34.47 7.41 -2.62
N GLN A 271 -34.44 8.69 -2.98
CA GLN A 271 -35.00 9.18 -4.23
C GLN A 271 -34.29 8.57 -5.47
N VAL A 272 -32.96 8.49 -5.43
CA VAL A 272 -32.17 7.84 -6.49
C VAL A 272 -32.51 6.36 -6.57
N ILE A 273 -32.62 5.67 -5.43
CA ILE A 273 -32.95 4.24 -5.38
C ILE A 273 -34.32 3.97 -6.04
N ARG A 274 -35.35 4.76 -5.73
CA ARG A 274 -36.70 4.64 -6.32
C ARG A 274 -36.69 4.66 -7.85
N SER A 275 -35.82 5.47 -8.43
CA SER A 275 -35.69 5.66 -9.88
C SER A 275 -34.68 4.73 -10.55
N SER A 276 -33.96 3.91 -9.78
CA SER A 276 -32.83 3.13 -10.28
C SER A 276 -33.20 1.94 -11.17
N VAL A 277 -34.41 1.40 -10.98
CA VAL A 277 -34.92 0.26 -11.77
C VAL A 277 -36.36 0.57 -12.22
N ALA A 278 -36.60 0.37 -13.53
CA ALA A 278 -37.92 0.60 -14.11
C ALA A 278 -38.93 -0.49 -13.73
N ALA A 279 -40.23 -0.14 -13.82
CA ALA A 279 -41.31 -1.11 -13.68
C ALA A 279 -41.14 -2.26 -14.69
N PRO A 280 -41.56 -3.50 -14.37
CA PRO A 280 -42.27 -3.91 -13.14
C PRO A 280 -41.37 -4.23 -11.95
N HIS A 281 -40.05 -4.09 -12.08
CA HIS A 281 -39.07 -4.50 -11.05
C HIS A 281 -38.59 -3.35 -10.15
N ASN A 282 -39.29 -2.20 -10.20
CA ASN A 282 -39.01 -1.08 -9.31
C ASN A 282 -39.09 -1.49 -7.82
N TYR A 283 -38.26 -0.89 -7.02
CA TYR A 283 -38.19 -1.17 -5.58
C TYR A 283 -37.99 0.11 -4.77
N THR A 284 -38.30 0.04 -3.50
CA THR A 284 -38.01 1.06 -2.51
C THR A 284 -37.10 0.53 -1.42
N CYS A 285 -36.63 1.41 -0.57
CA CYS A 285 -35.75 1.07 0.52
C CYS A 285 -36.14 1.86 1.75
N SER A 286 -36.18 1.21 2.91
CA SER A 286 -36.30 1.87 4.21
C SER A 286 -34.93 2.10 4.82
N ALA A 287 -34.76 3.21 5.56
CA ALA A 287 -33.51 3.56 6.19
C ALA A 287 -33.67 3.93 7.67
N GLY A 288 -32.74 3.42 8.49
CA GLY A 288 -32.56 3.83 9.88
C GLY A 288 -31.21 4.47 10.05
N MET A 289 -31.17 5.71 10.55
CA MET A 289 -29.95 6.45 10.80
C MET A 289 -29.65 6.46 12.30
N ALA A 290 -28.34 6.46 12.63
CA ALA A 290 -27.85 6.70 13.97
C ALA A 290 -26.62 7.60 13.92
N ARG A 291 -26.59 8.61 14.77
CA ARG A 291 -25.38 9.43 14.99
C ARG A 291 -24.38 8.62 15.79
N PHE A 292 -23.09 8.81 15.50
CA PHE A 292 -22.00 8.27 16.29
C PHE A 292 -20.94 9.34 16.58
N SER A 293 -20.27 9.17 17.70
CA SER A 293 -19.16 10.01 18.15
C SER A 293 -17.89 9.16 18.30
N PRO A 294 -16.69 9.77 18.28
CA PRO A 294 -15.46 9.07 18.57
C PRO A 294 -15.52 8.35 19.93
N GLY A 295 -15.15 7.07 19.93
CA GLY A 295 -15.17 6.23 21.12
C GLY A 295 -16.50 5.53 21.43
N ASP A 296 -17.55 5.75 20.63
CA ASP A 296 -18.80 5.01 20.79
C ASP A 296 -18.61 3.52 20.51
N GLU A 297 -19.40 2.69 21.17
CA GLU A 297 -19.40 1.25 20.94
C GLU A 297 -20.16 0.93 19.65
N LEU A 298 -19.52 0.21 18.72
CA LEU A 298 -20.12 -0.19 17.44
C LEU A 298 -21.48 -0.86 17.61
N SER A 299 -21.62 -1.77 18.59
CA SER A 299 -22.85 -2.49 18.87
C SER A 299 -24.02 -1.56 19.26
N ALA A 300 -23.74 -0.48 19.99
CA ALA A 300 -24.74 0.49 20.42
C ALA A 300 -25.26 1.30 19.22
N VAL A 301 -24.38 1.74 18.32
CA VAL A 301 -24.76 2.49 17.12
C VAL A 301 -25.55 1.61 16.15
N LEU A 302 -25.11 0.36 15.92
CA LEU A 302 -25.87 -0.58 15.09
C LEU A 302 -27.27 -0.84 15.63
N LYS A 303 -27.42 -1.05 16.94
CA LYS A 303 -28.72 -1.28 17.59
C LYS A 303 -29.65 -0.07 17.46
N MET A 304 -29.11 1.16 17.52
CA MET A 304 -29.89 2.36 17.33
C MET A 304 -30.39 2.51 15.89
N ALA A 305 -29.50 2.27 14.90
CA ALA A 305 -29.87 2.29 13.49
C ALA A 305 -30.92 1.21 13.15
N ASP A 306 -30.79 -0.01 13.68
CA ASP A 306 -31.76 -1.09 13.52
C ASP A 306 -33.14 -0.72 14.08
N LYS A 307 -33.16 -0.13 15.29
CA LYS A 307 -34.42 0.39 15.90
C LYS A 307 -35.08 1.43 15.00
N ASN A 308 -34.31 2.35 14.44
CA ASN A 308 -34.82 3.38 13.53
C ASN A 308 -35.32 2.79 12.20
N LEU A 309 -34.58 1.81 11.64
CA LEU A 309 -34.98 1.06 10.45
C LEU A 309 -36.31 0.31 10.67
N TYR A 310 -36.44 -0.32 11.82
CA TYR A 310 -37.72 -0.96 12.20
C TYR A 310 -38.87 0.07 12.27
N GLY A 311 -38.62 1.28 12.80
CA GLY A 311 -39.57 2.42 12.78
C GLY A 311 -39.98 2.80 11.36
N ALA A 312 -39.00 2.92 10.45
CA ALA A 312 -39.25 3.24 9.04
C ALA A 312 -40.15 2.19 8.36
N LYS A 313 -39.82 0.89 8.57
CA LYS A 313 -40.66 -0.22 8.03
C LYS A 313 -42.11 -0.18 8.55
N ARG A 314 -42.32 0.16 9.82
CA ARG A 314 -43.67 0.30 10.43
C ARG A 314 -44.44 1.52 9.96
N ASN A 315 -43.77 2.60 9.62
CA ASN A 315 -44.38 3.84 9.15
C ASN A 315 -44.69 3.87 7.65
N GLY A 316 -44.79 2.72 7.03
CA GLY A 316 -45.25 2.59 5.65
C GLY A 316 -44.15 2.30 4.65
N LYS A 317 -42.89 2.06 5.14
CA LYS A 317 -41.72 1.80 4.30
C LYS A 317 -41.29 3.03 3.46
N ASP A 318 -40.28 2.89 2.62
CA ASP A 318 -39.79 3.92 1.70
C ASP A 318 -39.54 5.30 2.37
N CYS A 319 -38.97 5.29 3.56
CA CYS A 319 -38.70 6.47 4.37
C CYS A 319 -37.44 6.29 5.22
N VAL A 320 -36.99 7.37 5.83
CA VAL A 320 -35.82 7.45 6.71
C VAL A 320 -36.28 7.79 8.12
N HIS A 321 -35.76 7.13 9.12
CA HIS A 321 -35.91 7.44 10.53
C HIS A 321 -34.58 7.81 11.18
N LEU A 322 -34.56 8.85 12.00
CA LEU A 322 -33.47 9.25 12.88
C LEU A 322 -34.05 9.56 14.26
N ASP A 323 -33.43 9.05 15.32
CA ASP A 323 -33.85 9.29 16.73
C ASP A 323 -35.34 9.03 17.02
N GLY A 324 -35.90 8.02 16.36
CA GLY A 324 -37.32 7.66 16.49
C GLY A 324 -38.29 8.53 15.72
N ALA A 325 -37.80 9.53 14.99
CA ALA A 325 -38.63 10.44 14.20
C ALA A 325 -38.51 10.12 12.70
N LEU A 326 -39.64 10.30 11.98
CA LEU A 326 -39.68 10.24 10.52
C LEU A 326 -39.03 11.50 9.94
N LEU A 327 -38.02 11.34 9.09
CA LEU A 327 -37.46 12.45 8.34
C LEU A 327 -38.38 12.76 7.15
N GLN A 328 -38.82 14.01 7.09
CA GLN A 328 -39.57 14.56 5.95
C GLN A 328 -38.62 15.38 5.08
N PRO A 329 -38.78 15.38 3.74
CA PRO A 329 -38.05 16.32 2.90
C PRO A 329 -38.30 17.74 3.42
N ILE A 330 -37.25 18.53 3.57
CA ILE A 330 -37.38 19.96 3.81
C ILE A 330 -38.10 20.54 2.60
N VAL A 331 -39.36 20.84 2.72
CA VAL A 331 -40.15 21.53 1.68
C VAL A 331 -39.59 22.94 1.62
N ALA A 332 -38.75 23.22 0.60
CA ALA A 332 -38.24 24.55 0.32
C ALA A 332 -39.34 25.42 -0.33
#